data_ed20f924d74368fb3255bdfa7561251e
#
_entry.id   ed20f924d74368fb3255bdfa7561251e
#
_cell.length_a   1.000
_cell.length_b   1.000
_cell.length_c   1.000
_cell.angle_alpha   90.00
_cell.angle_beta   90.00
_cell.angle_gamma   90.00
#
_symmetry.space_group_name_H-M   'P 1'
#
loop_
_entity.id
_entity.type
_entity.pdbx_description
1 polymer ?
#
loop_
_entity_poly.entity_id
_entity_poly.type
_entity_poly.pdbx_seq_one_letter_code
_entity_poly.pdbx_strand_id
1 'polypeptide(L)'
;DNKVVAYKERRLPKDFITHGDYKQLQLFGQSVATSGKIVVVTEGELDACAVAQAFMDKYNKVFPVVSIPSATGTKSLLDHRSWLRQFESVVLLFDSDDAGNAAVERAAKIIGAGKVKVGDLQGCKDPCELLTKHGSYSILQAIWNAQTWSPSGIVVGEPIWREFMDRQTTISVPYPTCLQGLNDKLQGIRHGEITLFTSGTGSGKSTVIKEIALDLLDKTNSKVGLISLEESIGDTAEKFIAMSLQRSPMDIKGIKDAELRKGFDTIFKDE
;
A
#
# COMPACT_ATOMS: atom_id res chain seq x y z
N ASP A 1 34.84 24.71 -17.00
CA ASP A 1 34.47 26.11 -16.66
C ASP A 1 33.24 26.08 -15.76
N ASN A 2 33.43 26.51 -14.48
CA ASN A 2 32.33 26.65 -13.51
C ASN A 2 31.54 27.95 -13.77
N LYS A 3 30.86 28.03 -14.92
CA LYS A 3 30.04 29.19 -15.24
C LYS A 3 28.59 28.91 -14.80
N VAL A 4 28.02 29.81 -14.01
CA VAL A 4 26.59 29.76 -13.68
C VAL A 4 25.80 30.03 -14.96
N VAL A 5 25.04 29.05 -15.43
CA VAL A 5 24.22 29.14 -16.64
C VAL A 5 22.75 29.41 -16.31
N ALA A 6 22.30 28.97 -15.14
CA ALA A 6 20.96 29.22 -14.61
C ALA A 6 20.92 29.10 -13.10
N TYR A 7 19.88 29.64 -12.48
CA TYR A 7 19.58 29.45 -11.06
C TYR A 7 18.07 29.41 -10.82
N LYS A 8 17.67 28.73 -9.74
CA LYS A 8 16.31 28.62 -9.29
C LYS A 8 16.11 29.46 -8.02
N GLU A 9 15.20 30.40 -8.10
CA GLU A 9 14.81 31.26 -6.98
C GLU A 9 13.56 30.68 -6.31
N ARG A 10 13.58 30.55 -4.99
CA ARG A 10 12.40 30.20 -4.19
C ARG A 10 11.90 31.43 -3.47
N ARG A 11 10.64 31.81 -3.72
CA ARG A 11 9.92 32.84 -2.98
C ARG A 11 8.92 32.19 -2.03
N LEU A 12 8.81 32.78 -0.84
CA LEU A 12 7.82 32.29 0.13
C LEU A 12 6.40 32.69 -0.30
N PRO A 13 5.35 31.84 -0.11
CA PRO A 13 5.42 30.55 0.61
C PRO A 13 5.94 29.36 -0.22
N LYS A 14 5.75 29.29 -1.53
CA LYS A 14 6.16 28.15 -2.39
C LYS A 14 6.21 28.52 -3.88
N ASP A 15 6.59 29.75 -4.21
CA ASP A 15 6.78 30.17 -5.60
C ASP A 15 8.22 29.89 -6.05
N PHE A 16 8.39 29.35 -7.29
CA PHE A 16 9.68 29.02 -7.84
C PHE A 16 9.84 29.69 -9.20
N ILE A 17 10.90 30.45 -9.35
CA ILE A 17 11.25 31.10 -10.61
C ILE A 17 12.62 30.57 -11.07
N THR A 18 12.71 30.15 -12.32
CA THR A 18 13.97 29.72 -12.91
C THR A 18 14.47 30.81 -13.84
N HIS A 19 15.72 31.22 -13.66
CA HIS A 19 16.41 32.24 -14.44
C HIS A 19 17.56 31.60 -15.23
N GLY A 20 17.74 32.04 -16.48
CA GLY A 20 18.83 31.58 -17.36
C GLY A 20 18.46 30.40 -18.27
N ASP A 21 19.45 29.72 -18.79
CA ASP A 21 19.28 28.60 -19.73
C ASP A 21 19.19 27.24 -18.99
N TYR A 22 17.98 26.88 -18.61
CA TYR A 22 17.71 25.63 -17.90
C TYR A 22 17.84 24.36 -18.77
N LYS A 23 18.06 24.47 -20.09
CA LYS A 23 18.37 23.31 -20.95
C LYS A 23 19.77 22.75 -20.69
N GLN A 24 20.64 23.54 -20.10
CA GLN A 24 22.00 23.16 -19.70
C GLN A 24 22.14 22.85 -18.20
N LEU A 25 21.03 22.82 -17.46
CA LEU A 25 21.06 22.50 -16.04
C LEU A 25 21.49 21.06 -15.81
N GLN A 26 22.46 20.88 -14.97
CA GLN A 26 22.75 19.61 -14.32
C GLN A 26 21.72 19.32 -13.23
N LEU A 27 21.65 18.07 -12.77
CA LEU A 27 20.94 17.76 -11.53
C LEU A 27 21.59 18.51 -10.37
N PHE A 28 20.79 19.02 -9.45
CA PHE A 28 21.36 19.66 -8.26
C PHE A 28 22.25 18.66 -7.51
N GLY A 29 23.45 19.06 -7.16
CA GLY A 29 24.45 18.20 -6.54
C GLY A 29 25.29 17.34 -7.51
N GLN A 30 24.96 17.26 -8.80
CA GLN A 30 25.66 16.41 -9.76
C GLN A 30 27.15 16.76 -9.91
N SER A 31 27.50 18.04 -9.86
CA SER A 31 28.88 18.50 -10.01
C SER A 31 29.81 18.02 -8.88
N VAL A 32 29.26 17.73 -7.71
CA VAL A 32 30.01 17.22 -6.54
C VAL A 32 29.84 15.70 -6.35
N ALA A 33 28.91 15.08 -7.04
CA ALA A 33 28.63 13.64 -7.00
C ALA A 33 29.51 12.88 -8.00
N THR A 34 30.81 12.87 -7.79
CA THR A 34 31.80 12.44 -8.81
C THR A 34 32.00 10.93 -8.91
N SER A 35 31.82 10.17 -7.83
CA SER A 35 32.03 8.71 -7.84
C SER A 35 31.32 8.01 -6.70
N GLY A 36 30.86 6.80 -6.94
CA GLY A 36 30.21 5.93 -5.94
C GLY A 36 29.52 4.74 -6.59
N LYS A 37 29.16 3.76 -5.78
CA LYS A 37 28.35 2.61 -6.23
C LYS A 37 26.88 2.97 -6.33
N ILE A 38 26.43 3.86 -5.44
CA ILE A 38 25.04 4.26 -5.28
C ILE A 38 24.94 5.77 -5.45
N VAL A 39 23.87 6.20 -6.11
CA VAL A 39 23.44 7.61 -6.09
C VAL A 39 22.04 7.69 -5.52
N VAL A 40 21.82 8.66 -4.62
CA VAL A 40 20.46 8.96 -4.12
C VAL A 40 19.87 10.10 -4.95
N VAL A 41 18.62 9.95 -5.35
CA VAL A 41 17.89 10.95 -6.12
C VAL A 41 16.64 11.35 -5.34
N THR A 42 16.47 12.65 -5.12
CA THR A 42 15.31 13.25 -4.46
C THR A 42 14.52 14.14 -5.41
N GLU A 43 13.32 14.54 -5.05
CA GLU A 43 12.52 15.49 -5.85
C GLU A 43 12.99 16.95 -5.62
N GLY A 44 13.24 17.31 -4.39
CA GLY A 44 13.60 18.67 -3.99
C GLY A 44 15.09 18.84 -3.68
N GLU A 45 15.60 20.06 -3.89
CA GLU A 45 16.97 20.43 -3.56
C GLU A 45 17.22 20.35 -2.05
N LEU A 46 16.23 20.74 -1.23
CA LEU A 46 16.34 20.67 0.23
C LEU A 46 16.36 19.22 0.72
N ASP A 47 15.64 18.32 0.05
CA ASP A 47 15.68 16.90 0.37
C ASP A 47 17.04 16.29 0.07
N ALA A 48 17.67 16.70 -1.03
CA ALA A 48 19.05 16.33 -1.31
C ALA A 48 20.02 16.85 -0.23
N CYS A 49 19.80 18.07 0.25
CA CYS A 49 20.58 18.61 1.37
C CYS A 49 20.34 17.81 2.68
N ALA A 50 19.11 17.41 2.97
CA ALA A 50 18.80 16.58 4.14
C ALA A 50 19.51 15.22 4.08
N VAL A 51 19.53 14.59 2.91
CA VAL A 51 20.28 13.34 2.69
C VAL A 51 21.78 13.57 2.83
N ALA A 52 22.32 14.66 2.26
CA ALA A 52 23.73 15.02 2.39
C ALA A 52 24.11 15.25 3.86
N GLN A 53 23.25 15.94 4.64
CA GLN A 53 23.42 16.12 6.08
C GLN A 53 23.51 14.78 6.81
N ALA A 54 22.61 13.85 6.52
CA ALA A 54 22.61 12.53 7.15
C ALA A 54 23.92 11.75 6.87
N PHE A 55 24.48 11.86 5.66
CA PHE A 55 25.78 11.30 5.34
C PHE A 55 26.91 11.98 6.13
N MET A 56 26.89 13.30 6.21
CA MET A 56 27.90 14.07 6.99
C MET A 56 27.87 13.69 8.47
N ASP A 57 26.70 13.62 9.07
CA ASP A 57 26.53 13.31 10.50
C ASP A 57 27.12 11.94 10.86
N LYS A 58 26.96 10.95 9.97
CA LYS A 58 27.39 9.59 10.25
C LYS A 58 28.82 9.29 9.79
N TYR A 59 29.19 9.77 8.60
CA TYR A 59 30.42 9.34 7.93
C TYR A 59 31.45 10.45 7.76
N ASN A 60 31.11 11.68 8.16
CA ASN A 60 31.92 12.89 7.91
C ASN A 60 32.30 13.04 6.42
N LYS A 61 31.40 12.55 5.52
CA LYS A 61 31.57 12.56 4.07
C LYS A 61 30.21 12.51 3.39
N VAL A 62 30.04 13.27 2.32
CA VAL A 62 28.85 13.20 1.47
C VAL A 62 29.07 12.18 0.36
N PHE A 63 28.15 11.24 0.24
CA PHE A 63 28.05 10.33 -0.91
C PHE A 63 27.20 10.95 -2.01
N PRO A 64 27.21 10.40 -3.25
CA PRO A 64 26.45 10.93 -4.36
C PRO A 64 24.97 11.08 -4.02
N VAL A 65 24.51 12.32 -3.99
CA VAL A 65 23.10 12.69 -3.83
C VAL A 65 22.78 13.85 -4.77
N VAL A 66 21.65 13.72 -5.46
CA VAL A 66 21.18 14.72 -6.43
C VAL A 66 19.68 14.92 -6.30
N SER A 67 19.17 16.06 -6.76
CA SER A 67 17.74 16.22 -6.96
C SER A 67 17.40 16.53 -8.41
N ILE A 68 16.17 16.15 -8.79
CA ILE A 68 15.60 16.53 -10.09
C ILE A 68 15.05 17.95 -10.00
N PRO A 69 15.11 18.76 -11.10
CA PRO A 69 14.66 20.16 -11.07
C PRO A 69 13.17 20.34 -10.81
N SER A 70 12.34 19.34 -11.09
CA SER A 70 10.90 19.31 -10.77
C SER A 70 10.35 17.90 -10.81
N ALA A 71 9.30 17.60 -10.04
CA ALA A 71 8.59 16.31 -10.01
C ALA A 71 8.02 15.89 -11.37
N THR A 72 7.73 16.82 -12.26
CA THR A 72 7.34 16.55 -13.66
C THR A 72 8.54 16.28 -14.58
N GLY A 73 9.75 16.24 -14.03
CA GLY A 73 11.05 16.26 -14.70
C GLY A 73 11.45 15.00 -15.46
N THR A 74 10.52 14.31 -16.12
CA THR A 74 10.81 13.18 -17.02
C THR A 74 11.93 13.53 -18.00
N LYS A 75 11.94 14.76 -18.53
CA LYS A 75 12.95 15.23 -19.44
C LYS A 75 14.34 15.30 -18.79
N SER A 76 14.41 15.84 -17.57
CA SER A 76 15.68 15.92 -16.83
C SER A 76 16.27 14.54 -16.54
N LEU A 77 15.43 13.55 -16.20
CA LEU A 77 15.89 12.17 -16.02
C LEU A 77 16.38 11.55 -17.33
N LEU A 78 15.71 11.83 -18.44
CA LEU A 78 16.15 11.38 -19.77
C LEU A 78 17.50 11.98 -20.16
N ASP A 79 17.66 13.28 -19.99
CA ASP A 79 18.89 14.01 -20.34
C ASP A 79 20.09 13.51 -19.51
N HIS A 80 19.87 13.11 -18.25
CA HIS A 80 20.90 12.63 -17.34
C HIS A 80 20.94 11.10 -17.16
N ARG A 81 20.16 10.35 -17.96
CA ARG A 81 20.08 8.89 -17.89
C ARG A 81 21.43 8.19 -17.98
N SER A 82 22.29 8.63 -18.88
CA SER A 82 23.61 8.03 -19.08
C SER A 82 24.49 8.21 -17.83
N TRP A 83 24.42 9.37 -17.18
CA TRP A 83 25.12 9.63 -15.94
C TRP A 83 24.57 8.79 -14.79
N LEU A 84 23.26 8.74 -14.62
CA LEU A 84 22.62 7.93 -13.57
C LEU A 84 22.94 6.44 -13.73
N ARG A 85 23.06 5.94 -14.94
CA ARG A 85 23.36 4.53 -15.22
C ARG A 85 24.82 4.12 -14.93
N GLN A 86 25.71 5.05 -14.67
CA GLN A 86 27.08 4.76 -14.27
C GLN A 86 27.14 4.14 -12.86
N PHE A 87 26.15 4.40 -12.03
CA PHE A 87 26.05 3.83 -10.70
C PHE A 87 25.52 2.39 -10.74
N GLU A 88 25.93 1.57 -9.79
CA GLU A 88 25.41 0.20 -9.65
C GLU A 88 23.93 0.22 -9.30
N SER A 89 23.50 1.14 -8.42
CA SER A 89 22.10 1.37 -8.10
C SER A 89 21.76 2.84 -7.88
N VAL A 90 20.52 3.18 -8.20
CA VAL A 90 19.93 4.51 -8.03
C VAL A 90 18.83 4.40 -7.00
N VAL A 91 19.01 5.01 -5.83
CA VAL A 91 18.02 5.02 -4.76
C VAL A 91 17.14 6.26 -4.90
N LEU A 92 15.85 6.06 -5.07
CA LEU A 92 14.87 7.14 -5.12
C LEU A 92 14.31 7.37 -3.71
N LEU A 93 14.38 8.61 -3.24
CA LEU A 93 13.71 9.12 -2.05
C LEU A 93 12.78 10.26 -2.48
N PHE A 94 11.67 9.90 -3.10
CA PHE A 94 10.66 10.83 -3.61
C PHE A 94 9.54 11.01 -2.58
N ASP A 95 8.72 12.05 -2.76
CA ASP A 95 7.59 12.33 -1.89
C ASP A 95 6.64 11.12 -1.80
N SER A 96 6.09 10.86 -0.61
CA SER A 96 5.18 9.73 -0.34
C SER A 96 3.74 10.03 -0.75
N ASP A 97 3.53 10.76 -1.85
CA ASP A 97 2.21 11.05 -2.40
C ASP A 97 2.01 10.40 -3.79
N ASP A 98 0.81 10.53 -4.34
CA ASP A 98 0.49 9.94 -5.65
C ASP A 98 1.38 10.47 -6.77
N ALA A 99 1.78 11.74 -6.69
CA ALA A 99 2.65 12.38 -7.68
C ALA A 99 4.07 11.81 -7.59
N GLY A 100 4.61 11.63 -6.38
CA GLY A 100 5.91 11.01 -6.13
C GLY A 100 5.93 9.54 -6.56
N ASN A 101 4.88 8.77 -6.24
CA ASN A 101 4.76 7.38 -6.71
C ASN A 101 4.76 7.27 -8.23
N ALA A 102 4.02 8.15 -8.92
CA ALA A 102 4.05 8.22 -10.38
C ALA A 102 5.41 8.66 -10.93
N ALA A 103 6.13 9.52 -10.20
CA ALA A 103 7.49 9.93 -10.57
C ALA A 103 8.49 8.77 -10.41
N VAL A 104 8.37 7.95 -9.36
CA VAL A 104 9.14 6.72 -9.17
C VAL A 104 8.97 5.78 -10.36
N GLU A 105 7.74 5.52 -10.79
CA GLU A 105 7.47 4.65 -11.93
C GLU A 105 8.10 5.18 -13.22
N ARG A 106 7.98 6.48 -13.48
CA ARG A 106 8.61 7.13 -14.65
C ARG A 106 10.14 7.03 -14.57
N ALA A 107 10.74 7.32 -13.42
CA ALA A 107 12.17 7.23 -13.21
C ALA A 107 12.68 5.80 -13.46
N ALA A 108 11.99 4.80 -12.93
CA ALA A 108 12.33 3.39 -13.10
C ALA A 108 12.30 2.94 -14.57
N LYS A 109 11.31 3.39 -15.34
CA LYS A 109 11.23 3.13 -16.80
C LYS A 109 12.38 3.77 -17.57
N ILE A 110 12.81 4.97 -17.17
CA ILE A 110 13.90 5.72 -17.83
C ILE A 110 15.27 5.13 -17.48
N ILE A 111 15.54 4.95 -16.20
CA ILE A 111 16.85 4.50 -15.70
C ILE A 111 17.05 3.00 -15.96
N GLY A 112 16.01 2.21 -15.75
CA GLY A 112 15.97 0.76 -15.84
C GLY A 112 15.62 0.14 -14.50
N ALA A 113 14.55 -0.64 -14.47
CA ALA A 113 13.95 -1.21 -13.26
C ALA A 113 14.96 -1.94 -12.35
N GLY A 114 15.86 -2.74 -12.94
CA GLY A 114 16.86 -3.51 -12.20
C GLY A 114 17.94 -2.67 -11.48
N LYS A 115 18.05 -1.37 -11.80
CA LYS A 115 18.98 -0.43 -11.15
C LYS A 115 18.33 0.47 -10.11
N VAL A 116 17.00 0.60 -10.17
CA VAL A 116 16.27 1.52 -9.30
C VAL A 116 15.85 0.80 -8.03
N LYS A 117 16.12 1.46 -6.91
CA LYS A 117 15.61 1.09 -5.59
C LYS A 117 14.80 2.23 -5.01
N VAL A 118 13.83 1.92 -4.19
CA VAL A 118 12.97 2.91 -3.52
C VAL A 118 13.15 2.78 -2.02
N GLY A 119 13.46 3.89 -1.37
CA GLY A 119 13.60 3.95 0.09
C GLY A 119 12.26 4.23 0.75
N ASP A 120 12.06 3.64 1.93
CA ASP A 120 10.86 3.85 2.74
C ASP A 120 11.05 5.08 3.65
N LEU A 121 10.20 6.08 3.49
CA LEU A 121 10.19 7.29 4.31
C LEU A 121 9.44 7.15 5.64
N GLN A 122 9.06 5.92 6.03
CA GLN A 122 8.48 5.58 7.34
C GLN A 122 7.23 6.43 7.69
N GLY A 123 6.40 6.70 6.71
CA GLY A 123 5.19 7.52 6.85
C GLY A 123 5.42 9.03 6.84
N CYS A 124 6.66 9.49 6.65
CA CYS A 124 6.97 10.90 6.40
C CYS A 124 6.69 11.24 4.93
N LYS A 125 6.40 12.52 4.70
CA LYS A 125 6.11 13.02 3.37
C LYS A 125 7.34 13.01 2.46
N ASP A 126 8.45 13.53 2.96
CA ASP A 126 9.68 13.78 2.23
C ASP A 126 10.91 13.54 3.12
N PRO A 127 12.14 13.49 2.56
CA PRO A 127 13.37 13.33 3.31
C PRO A 127 13.65 14.43 4.34
N CYS A 128 13.21 15.67 4.10
CA CYS A 128 13.34 16.75 5.08
C CYS A 128 12.51 16.49 6.33
N GLU A 129 11.28 16.02 6.14
CA GLU A 129 10.41 15.64 7.26
C GLU A 129 10.98 14.43 8.01
N LEU A 130 11.49 13.42 7.28
CA LEU A 130 12.13 12.25 7.88
C LEU A 130 13.35 12.64 8.74
N LEU A 131 14.21 13.53 8.22
CA LEU A 131 15.34 14.06 8.98
C LEU A 131 14.89 14.78 10.25
N THR A 132 13.88 15.64 10.13
CA THR A 132 13.41 16.49 11.23
C THR A 132 12.73 15.68 12.33
N LYS A 133 11.93 14.68 11.97
CA LYS A 133 11.16 13.86 12.94
C LYS A 133 11.97 12.72 13.54
N HIS A 134 12.82 12.07 12.74
CA HIS A 134 13.46 10.81 13.11
C HIS A 134 14.99 10.84 13.04
N GLY A 135 15.57 11.95 12.58
CA GLY A 135 17.02 12.15 12.55
C GLY A 135 17.75 11.45 11.40
N SER A 136 19.05 11.72 11.32
CA SER A 136 19.94 11.28 10.23
C SER A 136 19.98 9.76 10.04
N TYR A 137 19.85 8.98 11.13
CA TYR A 137 19.89 7.53 11.07
C TYR A 137 18.73 6.94 10.25
N SER A 138 17.54 7.50 10.34
CA SER A 138 16.36 7.04 9.59
C SER A 138 16.50 7.25 8.09
N ILE A 139 17.09 8.36 7.65
CA ILE A 139 17.46 8.58 6.24
C ILE A 139 18.43 7.51 5.75
N LEU A 140 19.47 7.21 6.54
CA LEU A 140 20.43 6.17 6.17
C LEU A 140 19.79 4.80 6.09
N GLN A 141 18.88 4.47 7.00
CA GLN A 141 18.10 3.23 6.92
C GLN A 141 17.23 3.19 5.65
N ALA A 142 16.54 4.28 5.30
CA ALA A 142 15.76 4.36 4.07
C ALA A 142 16.62 4.09 2.82
N ILE A 143 17.86 4.54 2.81
CA ILE A 143 18.81 4.32 1.70
C ILE A 143 19.32 2.87 1.68
N TRP A 144 19.82 2.36 2.81
CA TRP A 144 20.49 1.05 2.84
C TRP A 144 19.50 -0.11 2.75
N ASN A 145 18.26 0.07 3.24
CA ASN A 145 17.19 -0.92 3.15
C ASN A 145 16.29 -0.73 1.92
N ALA A 146 16.66 0.20 1.01
CA ALA A 146 15.86 0.49 -0.19
C ALA A 146 15.63 -0.78 -1.01
N GLN A 147 14.36 -1.02 -1.37
CA GLN A 147 13.92 -2.19 -2.10
C GLN A 147 14.01 -1.97 -3.61
N THR A 148 14.40 -3.00 -4.34
CA THR A 148 14.42 -2.93 -5.81
C THR A 148 13.01 -2.63 -6.33
N TRP A 149 12.88 -1.60 -7.14
CA TRP A 149 11.60 -1.27 -7.75
C TRP A 149 11.16 -2.36 -8.72
N SER A 150 9.92 -2.76 -8.62
CA SER A 150 9.27 -3.64 -9.59
C SER A 150 7.92 -3.03 -10.01
N PRO A 151 7.47 -3.24 -11.26
CA PRO A 151 6.13 -2.85 -11.67
C PRO A 151 5.06 -3.48 -10.77
N SER A 152 3.93 -2.79 -10.60
CA SER A 152 2.81 -3.33 -9.84
C SER A 152 2.41 -4.71 -10.36
N GLY A 153 2.21 -5.64 -9.45
CA GLY A 153 1.89 -7.04 -9.77
C GLY A 153 3.10 -7.95 -10.01
N ILE A 154 4.33 -7.42 -10.03
CA ILE A 154 5.55 -8.23 -10.08
C ILE A 154 6.23 -8.19 -8.71
N VAL A 155 6.26 -9.32 -8.04
CA VAL A 155 6.91 -9.48 -6.74
C VAL A 155 8.09 -10.44 -6.89
N VAL A 156 9.26 -10.09 -6.38
CA VAL A 156 10.47 -10.91 -6.46
C VAL A 156 11.23 -10.96 -5.13
N GLY A 157 11.83 -12.10 -4.84
CA GLY A 157 12.72 -12.26 -3.69
C GLY A 157 12.04 -12.31 -2.33
N GLU A 158 12.62 -11.67 -1.34
CA GLU A 158 12.21 -11.70 0.07
C GLU A 158 10.73 -11.37 0.35
N PRO A 159 10.08 -10.41 -0.35
CA PRO A 159 8.65 -10.17 -0.22
C PRO A 159 7.79 -11.42 -0.50
N ILE A 160 8.18 -12.29 -1.43
CA ILE A 160 7.46 -13.54 -1.71
C ILE A 160 7.54 -14.47 -0.49
N TRP A 161 8.73 -14.55 0.14
CA TRP A 161 8.92 -15.37 1.35
C TRP A 161 8.06 -14.87 2.52
N ARG A 162 8.01 -13.56 2.74
CA ARG A 162 7.15 -12.97 3.78
C ARG A 162 5.69 -13.27 3.55
N GLU A 163 5.18 -13.05 2.35
CA GLU A 163 3.80 -13.35 1.97
C GLU A 163 3.48 -14.84 2.16
N PHE A 164 4.43 -15.72 1.80
CA PHE A 164 4.30 -17.16 2.04
C PHE A 164 4.20 -17.48 3.54
N MET A 165 5.06 -16.89 4.37
CA MET A 165 5.06 -17.12 5.83
C MET A 165 3.78 -16.56 6.47
N ASP A 166 3.34 -15.38 6.08
CA ASP A 166 2.08 -14.78 6.56
C ASP A 166 0.89 -15.68 6.23
N ARG A 167 0.89 -16.26 5.03
CA ARG A 167 -0.14 -17.22 4.64
C ARG A 167 -0.13 -18.50 5.49
N GLN A 168 1.02 -18.98 5.95
CA GLN A 168 1.11 -20.16 6.83
C GLN A 168 0.49 -19.92 8.21
N THR A 169 0.47 -18.67 8.67
CA THR A 169 -0.07 -18.26 9.97
C THR A 169 -1.52 -17.78 9.89
N THR A 170 -2.12 -17.72 8.69
CA THR A 170 -3.49 -17.24 8.51
C THR A 170 -4.48 -18.18 9.21
N ILE A 171 -5.23 -17.65 10.17
CA ILE A 171 -6.25 -18.38 10.91
C ILE A 171 -7.44 -18.62 9.98
N SER A 172 -7.91 -19.87 9.90
CA SER A 172 -9.14 -20.24 9.21
C SER A 172 -10.27 -20.49 10.20
N VAL A 173 -11.48 -20.07 9.84
CA VAL A 173 -12.71 -20.39 10.59
C VAL A 173 -13.43 -21.51 9.86
N PRO A 174 -13.73 -22.63 10.51
CA PRO A 174 -14.41 -23.74 9.84
C PRO A 174 -15.83 -23.33 9.38
N TYR A 175 -16.26 -23.86 8.26
CA TYR A 175 -17.66 -23.77 7.81
C TYR A 175 -18.59 -24.42 8.84
N PRO A 176 -19.90 -24.09 8.84
CA PRO A 176 -20.91 -24.78 9.66
C PRO A 176 -20.80 -26.31 9.55
N THR A 177 -21.07 -27.00 10.63
CA THR A 177 -20.96 -28.47 10.70
C THR A 177 -21.80 -29.20 9.66
N CYS A 178 -22.95 -28.63 9.25
CA CYS A 178 -23.77 -29.15 8.15
C CYS A 178 -23.06 -29.11 6.79
N LEU A 179 -21.96 -28.37 6.66
CA LEU A 179 -21.14 -28.23 5.46
C LEU A 179 -19.75 -28.87 5.61
N GLN A 180 -19.63 -29.96 6.37
CA GLN A 180 -18.37 -30.63 6.66
C GLN A 180 -17.56 -30.95 5.40
N GLY A 181 -18.19 -31.33 4.30
CA GLY A 181 -17.50 -31.57 3.04
C GLY A 181 -16.77 -30.36 2.47
N LEU A 182 -17.15 -29.12 2.83
CA LEU A 182 -16.39 -27.91 2.49
C LEU A 182 -15.16 -27.79 3.39
N ASN A 183 -15.28 -28.10 4.68
CA ASN A 183 -14.14 -28.11 5.60
C ASN A 183 -13.06 -29.08 5.14
N ASP A 184 -13.42 -30.26 4.71
CA ASP A 184 -12.49 -31.30 4.25
C ASP A 184 -11.72 -30.84 3.00
N LYS A 185 -12.32 -30.02 2.15
CA LYS A 185 -11.75 -29.58 0.87
C LYS A 185 -11.11 -28.19 0.94
N LEU A 186 -11.73 -27.25 1.61
CA LEU A 186 -11.32 -25.84 1.65
C LEU A 186 -10.56 -25.47 2.94
N GLN A 187 -10.63 -26.33 3.97
CA GLN A 187 -10.00 -26.12 5.27
C GLN A 187 -10.46 -24.83 5.98
N GLY A 188 -11.72 -24.44 5.78
CA GLY A 188 -12.34 -23.28 6.41
C GLY A 188 -12.30 -22.01 5.56
N ILE A 189 -12.80 -20.94 6.16
CA ILE A 189 -12.94 -19.59 5.60
C ILE A 189 -11.76 -18.74 6.08
N ARG A 190 -11.13 -17.96 5.18
CA ARG A 190 -10.01 -17.08 5.50
C ARG A 190 -10.26 -15.68 4.98
N HIS A 191 -9.65 -14.70 5.63
CA HIS A 191 -9.62 -13.33 5.11
C HIS A 191 -8.85 -13.27 3.79
N GLY A 192 -9.31 -12.41 2.87
CA GLY A 192 -8.69 -12.21 1.56
C GLY A 192 -9.05 -13.25 0.50
N GLU A 193 -9.89 -14.25 0.83
CA GLU A 193 -10.38 -15.26 -0.13
C GLU A 193 -11.80 -14.94 -0.60
N ILE A 194 -12.10 -15.34 -1.82
CA ILE A 194 -13.45 -15.25 -2.41
C ILE A 194 -13.96 -16.68 -2.64
N THR A 195 -15.10 -17.00 -2.05
CA THR A 195 -15.80 -18.28 -2.30
C THR A 195 -17.08 -18.03 -3.09
N LEU A 196 -17.23 -18.70 -4.24
CA LEU A 196 -18.39 -18.57 -5.09
C LEU A 196 -19.29 -19.79 -4.96
N PHE A 197 -20.53 -19.58 -4.51
CA PHE A 197 -21.58 -20.60 -4.47
C PHE A 197 -22.52 -20.45 -5.67
N THR A 198 -22.59 -21.48 -6.52
CA THR A 198 -23.46 -21.49 -7.69
C THR A 198 -24.40 -22.69 -7.65
N SER A 199 -25.64 -22.47 -8.01
CA SER A 199 -26.63 -23.55 -8.17
C SER A 199 -27.88 -23.04 -8.89
N GLY A 200 -28.80 -23.93 -9.26
CA GLY A 200 -30.09 -23.55 -9.85
C GLY A 200 -30.96 -22.70 -8.91
N THR A 201 -31.96 -22.06 -9.46
CA THR A 201 -32.96 -21.29 -8.69
C THR A 201 -33.70 -22.21 -7.72
N GLY A 202 -33.96 -21.74 -6.50
CA GLY A 202 -34.68 -22.49 -5.46
C GLY A 202 -33.88 -23.57 -4.73
N SER A 203 -32.60 -23.74 -5.03
CA SER A 203 -31.74 -24.78 -4.41
C SER A 203 -31.17 -24.43 -3.01
N GLY A 204 -31.52 -23.26 -2.45
CA GLY A 204 -31.12 -22.89 -1.11
C GLY A 204 -29.79 -22.08 -1.01
N LYS A 205 -29.24 -21.54 -2.11
CA LYS A 205 -28.00 -20.71 -2.09
C LYS A 205 -27.99 -19.64 -1.01
N SER A 206 -29.06 -18.82 -0.99
CA SER A 206 -29.21 -17.73 -0.03
C SER A 206 -29.28 -18.21 1.42
N THR A 207 -29.89 -19.40 1.62
CA THR A 207 -29.97 -20.04 2.95
C THR A 207 -28.58 -20.48 3.43
N VAL A 208 -27.81 -21.13 2.55
CA VAL A 208 -26.42 -21.54 2.88
C VAL A 208 -25.54 -20.35 3.21
N ILE A 209 -25.64 -19.25 2.44
CA ILE A 209 -24.85 -18.02 2.72
C ILE A 209 -25.25 -17.43 4.08
N LYS A 210 -26.56 -17.39 4.42
CA LYS A 210 -27.02 -16.89 5.72
C LYS A 210 -26.59 -17.81 6.85
N GLU A 211 -26.59 -19.11 6.67
CA GLU A 211 -26.08 -20.09 7.67
C GLU A 211 -24.58 -19.85 7.95
N ILE A 212 -23.78 -19.66 6.90
CA ILE A 212 -22.36 -19.33 7.04
C ILE A 212 -22.19 -17.99 7.78
N ALA A 213 -23.01 -16.99 7.46
CA ALA A 213 -22.96 -15.68 8.10
C ALA A 213 -23.26 -15.76 9.60
N LEU A 214 -24.31 -16.50 9.98
CA LEU A 214 -24.66 -16.72 11.40
C LEU A 214 -23.58 -17.50 12.14
N ASP A 215 -23.05 -18.54 11.57
CA ASP A 215 -21.99 -19.34 12.17
C ASP A 215 -20.70 -18.54 12.38
N LEU A 216 -20.38 -17.61 11.46
CA LEU A 216 -19.27 -16.69 11.64
C LEU A 216 -19.51 -15.69 12.76
N LEU A 217 -20.71 -15.13 12.89
CA LEU A 217 -21.09 -14.23 13.98
C LEU A 217 -21.02 -14.93 15.35
N ASP A 218 -21.41 -16.19 15.41
CA ASP A 218 -21.40 -16.99 16.65
C ASP A 218 -19.97 -17.40 17.07
N LYS A 219 -19.13 -17.80 16.09
CA LYS A 219 -17.79 -18.35 16.35
C LYS A 219 -16.69 -17.30 16.44
N THR A 220 -16.91 -16.09 15.96
CA THR A 220 -15.88 -15.07 15.87
C THR A 220 -16.38 -13.71 16.37
N ASN A 221 -15.47 -12.81 16.70
CA ASN A 221 -15.79 -11.41 16.95
C ASN A 221 -15.81 -10.57 15.64
N SER A 222 -15.97 -11.22 14.51
CA SER A 222 -15.95 -10.54 13.21
C SER A 222 -17.30 -9.89 12.92
N LYS A 223 -17.28 -8.75 12.21
CA LYS A 223 -18.48 -8.15 11.63
C LYS A 223 -18.74 -8.74 10.27
N VAL A 224 -19.99 -9.11 9.99
CA VAL A 224 -20.42 -9.66 8.71
C VAL A 224 -21.27 -8.63 7.97
N GLY A 225 -20.83 -8.23 6.78
CA GLY A 225 -21.62 -7.40 5.86
C GLY A 225 -22.37 -8.26 4.86
N LEU A 226 -23.70 -8.06 4.71
CA LEU A 226 -24.52 -8.75 3.72
C LEU A 226 -25.05 -7.76 2.69
N ILE A 227 -24.83 -8.05 1.41
CA ILE A 227 -25.41 -7.32 0.28
C ILE A 227 -26.43 -8.25 -0.41
N SER A 228 -27.71 -7.99 -0.20
CA SER A 228 -28.80 -8.76 -0.82
C SER A 228 -29.44 -7.92 -1.93
N LEU A 229 -29.41 -8.41 -3.17
CA LEU A 229 -29.95 -7.70 -4.32
C LEU A 229 -31.38 -8.18 -4.69
N GLU A 230 -31.82 -9.30 -4.13
CA GLU A 230 -33.10 -9.94 -4.48
C GLU A 230 -34.13 -9.90 -3.34
N GLU A 231 -33.70 -9.64 -2.11
CA GLU A 231 -34.56 -9.68 -0.92
C GLU A 231 -34.63 -8.29 -0.27
N SER A 232 -35.78 -7.94 0.29
CA SER A 232 -35.94 -6.76 1.13
C SER A 232 -35.19 -6.92 2.45
N ILE A 233 -34.93 -5.80 3.13
CA ILE A 233 -34.32 -5.81 4.48
C ILE A 233 -35.20 -6.63 5.45
N GLY A 234 -36.54 -6.46 5.38
CA GLY A 234 -37.49 -7.19 6.22
C GLY A 234 -37.44 -8.70 5.97
N ASP A 235 -37.44 -9.13 4.72
CA ASP A 235 -37.38 -10.57 4.37
C ASP A 235 -36.04 -11.19 4.80
N THR A 236 -34.95 -10.43 4.65
CA THR A 236 -33.65 -10.87 5.11
C THR A 236 -33.60 -11.02 6.63
N ALA A 237 -34.10 -10.03 7.37
CA ALA A 237 -34.16 -10.06 8.84
C ALA A 237 -35.07 -11.20 9.34
N GLU A 238 -36.25 -11.39 8.72
CA GLU A 238 -37.16 -12.49 9.06
C GLU A 238 -36.46 -13.84 8.96
N LYS A 239 -35.73 -14.08 7.88
CA LYS A 239 -34.99 -15.35 7.66
C LYS A 239 -33.89 -15.54 8.69
N PHE A 240 -33.13 -14.49 9.02
CA PHE A 240 -32.08 -14.57 10.04
C PHE A 240 -32.66 -14.85 11.43
N ILE A 241 -33.77 -14.17 11.81
CA ILE A 241 -34.46 -14.40 13.09
C ILE A 241 -35.01 -15.85 13.14
N ALA A 242 -35.58 -16.32 12.04
CA ALA A 242 -36.06 -17.70 11.95
C ALA A 242 -34.93 -18.71 12.21
N MET A 243 -33.81 -18.51 11.56
CA MET A 243 -32.64 -19.39 11.71
C MET A 243 -32.10 -19.34 13.16
N SER A 244 -31.96 -18.15 13.75
CA SER A 244 -31.55 -17.99 15.14
C SER A 244 -32.49 -18.71 16.14
N LEU A 245 -33.77 -18.70 15.87
CA LEU A 245 -34.78 -19.40 16.68
C LEU A 245 -34.92 -20.89 16.30
N GLN A 246 -34.14 -21.37 15.34
CA GLN A 246 -34.24 -22.75 14.77
C GLN A 246 -35.66 -23.11 14.31
N ARG A 247 -36.32 -22.16 13.66
CA ARG A 247 -37.70 -22.31 13.11
C ARG A 247 -37.73 -22.06 11.62
N SER A 248 -38.79 -22.56 10.96
CA SER A 248 -39.05 -22.17 9.57
C SER A 248 -39.51 -20.70 9.50
N PRO A 249 -39.14 -19.92 8.47
CA PRO A 249 -39.72 -18.61 8.24
C PRO A 249 -41.23 -18.58 8.20
N MET A 250 -41.90 -19.68 7.79
CA MET A 250 -43.36 -19.81 7.79
C MET A 250 -43.93 -19.90 9.23
N ASP A 251 -43.20 -20.41 10.17
CA ASP A 251 -43.62 -20.61 11.56
C ASP A 251 -43.39 -19.37 12.45
N ILE A 252 -42.78 -18.31 11.91
CA ILE A 252 -42.58 -17.06 12.64
C ILE A 252 -43.89 -16.28 12.82
N LYS A 253 -44.82 -16.41 11.89
CA LYS A 253 -46.13 -15.75 11.98
C LYS A 253 -46.95 -16.34 13.14
N GLY A 254 -47.03 -15.58 14.23
CA GLY A 254 -47.72 -15.99 15.46
C GLY A 254 -46.86 -16.22 16.68
N ILE A 255 -45.55 -16.06 16.53
CA ILE A 255 -44.61 -16.01 17.68
C ILE A 255 -44.80 -14.69 18.43
N LYS A 256 -44.67 -14.72 19.76
CA LYS A 256 -44.76 -13.53 20.60
C LYS A 256 -43.61 -12.55 20.28
N ASP A 257 -43.94 -11.25 20.26
CA ASP A 257 -42.97 -10.20 19.96
C ASP A 257 -41.70 -10.27 20.84
N ALA A 258 -41.82 -10.68 22.07
CA ALA A 258 -40.68 -10.85 22.98
C ALA A 258 -39.70 -11.94 22.52
N GLU A 259 -40.20 -13.02 21.92
CA GLU A 259 -39.35 -14.11 21.38
C GLU A 259 -38.68 -13.69 20.05
N LEU A 260 -39.44 -12.99 19.20
CA LEU A 260 -38.89 -12.41 17.96
C LEU A 260 -37.82 -11.38 18.29
N ARG A 261 -38.04 -10.52 19.29
CA ARG A 261 -37.07 -9.54 19.73
C ARG A 261 -35.79 -10.19 20.27
N LYS A 262 -35.89 -11.29 21.00
CA LYS A 262 -34.74 -12.06 21.47
C LYS A 262 -33.91 -12.60 20.29
N GLY A 263 -34.56 -13.17 19.26
CA GLY A 263 -33.87 -13.63 18.04
C GLY A 263 -33.18 -12.51 17.29
N PHE A 264 -33.84 -11.34 17.23
CA PHE A 264 -33.26 -10.14 16.63
C PHE A 264 -32.02 -9.66 17.37
N ASP A 265 -32.11 -9.49 18.69
CA ASP A 265 -31.02 -8.98 19.54
C ASP A 265 -29.81 -9.94 19.55
N THR A 266 -30.01 -11.23 19.29
CA THR A 266 -28.91 -12.19 19.17
C THR A 266 -28.05 -11.94 17.94
N ILE A 267 -28.63 -11.40 16.86
CA ILE A 267 -27.97 -11.27 15.56
C ILE A 267 -27.55 -9.82 15.28
N PHE A 268 -28.47 -8.87 15.57
CA PHE A 268 -28.33 -7.45 15.21
C PHE A 268 -28.07 -6.58 16.44
N LYS A 269 -27.35 -7.09 17.44
CA LYS A 269 -26.99 -6.32 18.60
C LYS A 269 -26.00 -5.22 18.21
N ASP A 270 -26.43 -3.97 18.31
CA ASP A 270 -25.53 -2.83 18.25
C ASP A 270 -24.66 -2.82 19.54
N GLU A 271 -23.36 -2.97 19.39
CA GLU A 271 -22.39 -2.64 20.44
C GLU A 271 -21.87 -1.23 20.20
#